data_5d8fd792e04cf7179dc6014025329eaa
#
_entry.id   5d8fd792e04cf7179dc6014025329eaa
#
_cell.length_a   1.000
_cell.length_b   1.000
_cell.length_c   1.000
_cell.angle_alpha   90.00
_cell.angle_beta   90.00
_cell.angle_gamma   90.00
#
_symmetry.space_group_name_H-M   'P 1'
#
loop_
_entity.id
_entity.type
_entity.pdbx_description
1 polymer ?
#
loop_
_entity_poly.entity_id
_entity_poly.type
_entity_poly.pdbx_seq_one_letter_code
_entity_poly.pdbx_strand_id
1 'polypeptide(L)'
;KALVADGVTVSVDTMRASVAKAVVGAGTSIINDVSGGKAEPEILDVAADAGVDYVLMHWRGQSATMQNLVDYNDVVADVISETARQVDAAMAAGIDRERIIVDPGIGFSKTAEHNWQLIDAVDTFQDGFTDLRVLWGVSRKRFLGQLLARNGEDRPARDRDASTMALSTYFALHRAWCVRTHEVRAN
;
A
#
# COMPACT_ATOMS: atom_id res chain seq x y z
N LYS A 1 -14.36 -16.01 7.59
CA LYS A 1 -15.83 -16.19 7.80
C LYS A 1 -16.26 -15.75 9.20
N ALA A 2 -15.62 -16.22 10.29
CA ALA A 2 -16.02 -15.86 11.65
C ALA A 2 -16.00 -14.33 11.85
N LEU A 3 -14.88 -13.64 11.56
CA LEU A 3 -14.75 -12.19 11.68
C LEU A 3 -15.82 -11.43 10.86
N VAL A 4 -16.10 -11.89 9.65
CA VAL A 4 -17.14 -11.29 8.80
C VAL A 4 -18.53 -11.47 9.43
N ALA A 5 -18.82 -12.64 10.00
CA ALA A 5 -20.07 -12.90 10.70
C ALA A 5 -20.25 -12.01 11.93
N ASP A 6 -19.14 -11.62 12.58
CA ASP A 6 -19.10 -10.68 13.71
C ASP A 6 -19.14 -9.20 13.26
N GLY A 7 -19.37 -8.93 11.96
CA GLY A 7 -19.46 -7.56 11.41
C GLY A 7 -18.13 -6.85 11.25
N VAL A 8 -17.00 -7.57 11.31
CA VAL A 8 -15.66 -6.98 11.15
C VAL A 8 -15.37 -6.79 9.65
N THR A 9 -14.95 -5.58 9.26
CA THR A 9 -14.40 -5.32 7.92
C THR A 9 -13.07 -6.03 7.78
N VAL A 10 -12.97 -6.94 6.81
CA VAL A 10 -11.77 -7.76 6.59
C VAL A 10 -11.09 -7.35 5.30
N SER A 11 -9.79 -7.02 5.39
CA SER A 11 -8.89 -6.86 4.26
C SER A 11 -7.97 -8.08 4.15
N VAL A 12 -7.81 -8.62 2.95
CA VAL A 12 -6.91 -9.76 2.69
C VAL A 12 -5.81 -9.36 1.73
N ASP A 13 -4.57 -9.58 2.18
CA ASP A 13 -3.35 -9.32 1.41
C ASP A 13 -3.04 -10.52 0.51
N THR A 14 -3.16 -10.33 -0.80
CA THR A 14 -2.85 -11.34 -1.80
C THR A 14 -2.62 -10.73 -3.19
N MET A 15 -1.71 -11.33 -3.95
CA MET A 15 -1.47 -11.04 -5.38
C MET A 15 -2.06 -12.13 -6.28
N ARG A 16 -2.80 -13.11 -5.72
CA ARG A 16 -3.30 -14.28 -6.45
C ARG A 16 -4.80 -14.20 -6.67
N ALA A 17 -5.23 -14.24 -7.91
CA ALA A 17 -6.63 -14.22 -8.29
C ALA A 17 -7.44 -15.35 -7.65
N SER A 18 -6.87 -16.57 -7.57
CA SER A 18 -7.54 -17.72 -6.94
C SER A 18 -7.80 -17.53 -5.45
N VAL A 19 -6.85 -16.90 -4.73
CA VAL A 19 -7.00 -16.56 -3.30
C VAL A 19 -8.03 -15.44 -3.15
N ALA A 20 -7.94 -14.38 -3.96
CA ALA A 20 -8.91 -13.29 -3.96
C ALA A 20 -10.34 -13.81 -4.14
N LYS A 21 -10.58 -14.69 -5.12
CA LYS A 21 -11.87 -15.31 -5.35
C LYS A 21 -12.38 -16.10 -4.13
N ALA A 22 -11.50 -16.87 -3.49
CA ALA A 22 -11.87 -17.66 -2.31
C ALA A 22 -12.24 -16.79 -1.10
N VAL A 23 -11.51 -15.69 -0.87
CA VAL A 23 -11.74 -14.81 0.28
C VAL A 23 -12.96 -13.91 0.08
N VAL A 24 -13.20 -13.44 -1.14
CA VAL A 24 -14.44 -12.74 -1.51
C VAL A 24 -15.65 -13.63 -1.26
N GLY A 25 -15.63 -14.89 -1.70
CA GLY A 25 -16.67 -15.89 -1.39
C GLY A 25 -16.83 -16.18 0.11
N ALA A 26 -15.88 -15.77 0.94
CA ALA A 26 -15.96 -15.84 2.40
C ALA A 26 -16.47 -14.53 3.05
N GLY A 27 -16.73 -13.47 2.24
CA GLY A 27 -17.30 -12.19 2.66
C GLY A 27 -16.23 -11.10 2.95
N THR A 28 -15.01 -11.26 2.44
CA THR A 28 -13.97 -10.20 2.53
C THR A 28 -14.46 -8.95 1.81
N SER A 29 -14.24 -7.79 2.43
CA SER A 29 -14.69 -6.49 1.89
C SER A 29 -13.60 -5.77 1.12
N ILE A 30 -12.32 -6.09 1.36
CA ILE A 30 -11.17 -5.41 0.78
C ILE A 30 -10.12 -6.43 0.30
N ILE A 31 -9.72 -6.35 -0.95
CA ILE A 31 -8.53 -7.04 -1.46
C ILE A 31 -7.36 -6.07 -1.41
N ASN A 32 -6.28 -6.43 -0.71
CA ASN A 32 -5.04 -5.65 -0.70
C ASN A 32 -4.01 -6.34 -1.60
N ASP A 33 -3.84 -5.80 -2.81
CA ASP A 33 -2.88 -6.34 -3.79
C ASP A 33 -1.63 -5.45 -3.88
N VAL A 34 -0.54 -5.92 -3.28
CA VAL A 34 0.74 -5.22 -3.31
C VAL A 34 1.35 -5.13 -4.71
N SER A 35 0.85 -5.89 -5.68
CA SER A 35 1.29 -5.80 -7.08
C SER A 35 0.46 -4.83 -7.92
N GLY A 36 -0.72 -4.42 -7.42
CA GLY A 36 -1.65 -3.57 -8.17
C GLY A 36 -2.08 -4.20 -9.50
N GLY A 37 -2.35 -5.51 -9.50
CA GLY A 37 -2.78 -6.27 -10.68
C GLY A 37 -1.64 -6.76 -11.58
N LYS A 38 -0.37 -6.42 -11.30
CA LYS A 38 0.73 -6.76 -12.21
C LYS A 38 1.24 -8.20 -12.06
N ALA A 39 1.04 -8.84 -10.91
CA ALA A 39 1.50 -10.22 -10.69
C ALA A 39 0.56 -11.24 -11.34
N GLU A 40 -0.74 -11.09 -11.17
CA GLU A 40 -1.81 -11.89 -11.79
C GLU A 40 -2.94 -10.92 -12.19
N PRO A 41 -3.01 -10.44 -13.45
CA PRO A 41 -4.02 -9.45 -13.88
C PRO A 41 -5.47 -9.89 -13.66
N GLU A 42 -5.74 -11.18 -13.65
CA GLU A 42 -7.05 -11.77 -13.39
C GLU A 42 -7.62 -11.42 -12.00
N ILE A 43 -6.78 -10.92 -11.07
CA ILE A 43 -7.25 -10.46 -9.75
C ILE A 43 -8.13 -9.21 -9.88
N LEU A 44 -7.90 -8.40 -10.93
CA LEU A 44 -8.71 -7.21 -11.21
C LEU A 44 -10.13 -7.61 -11.60
N ASP A 45 -10.29 -8.62 -12.44
CA ASP A 45 -11.61 -9.15 -12.83
C ASP A 45 -12.36 -9.67 -11.59
N VAL A 46 -11.66 -10.38 -10.70
CA VAL A 46 -12.26 -10.89 -9.45
C VAL A 46 -12.74 -9.75 -8.56
N ALA A 47 -11.98 -8.67 -8.44
CA ALA A 47 -12.35 -7.51 -7.62
C ALA A 47 -13.54 -6.76 -8.23
N ALA A 48 -13.55 -6.59 -9.56
CA ALA A 48 -14.63 -5.95 -10.31
C ALA A 48 -15.94 -6.73 -10.19
N ASP A 49 -15.92 -8.03 -10.49
CA ASP A 49 -17.10 -8.91 -10.43
C ASP A 49 -17.71 -8.95 -9.02
N ALA A 50 -16.87 -8.88 -8.00
CA ALA A 50 -17.30 -8.94 -6.61
C ALA A 50 -17.75 -7.58 -6.04
N GLY A 51 -17.41 -6.47 -6.69
CA GLY A 51 -17.72 -5.13 -6.21
C GLY A 51 -17.11 -4.83 -4.84
N VAL A 52 -15.92 -5.37 -4.54
CA VAL A 52 -15.20 -5.13 -3.29
C VAL A 52 -14.21 -3.97 -3.43
N ASP A 53 -13.80 -3.39 -2.32
CA ASP A 53 -12.73 -2.39 -2.33
C ASP A 53 -11.38 -3.04 -2.71
N TYR A 54 -10.60 -2.32 -3.51
CA TYR A 54 -9.32 -2.82 -4.02
C TYR A 54 -8.20 -1.87 -3.68
N VAL A 55 -7.25 -2.31 -2.83
CA VAL A 55 -6.03 -1.56 -2.54
C VAL A 55 -4.99 -1.92 -3.58
N LEU A 56 -4.62 -0.91 -4.34
CA LEU A 56 -3.65 -0.96 -5.43
C LEU A 56 -2.37 -0.27 -4.97
N MET A 57 -1.30 -1.07 -4.77
CA MET A 57 -0.02 -0.50 -4.37
C MET A 57 0.90 -0.30 -5.58
N HIS A 58 1.66 0.81 -5.57
CA HIS A 58 2.75 1.00 -6.51
C HIS A 58 3.80 -0.11 -6.38
N TRP A 59 4.04 -0.82 -7.48
CA TRP A 59 4.91 -2.00 -7.49
C TRP A 59 5.69 -2.10 -8.80
N ARG A 60 6.99 -2.37 -8.72
CA ARG A 60 7.88 -2.56 -9.88
C ARG A 60 8.37 -4.00 -10.04
N GLY A 61 8.25 -4.86 -9.02
CA GLY A 61 8.70 -6.24 -9.13
C GLY A 61 8.65 -7.02 -7.82
N GLN A 62 8.92 -8.32 -7.95
CA GLN A 62 8.93 -9.29 -6.85
C GLN A 62 9.93 -8.89 -5.74
N SER A 63 9.60 -9.22 -4.49
CA SER A 63 10.43 -8.89 -3.31
C SER A 63 11.88 -9.36 -3.43
N ALA A 64 12.11 -10.48 -4.12
CA ALA A 64 13.46 -11.01 -4.35
C ALA A 64 14.33 -10.14 -5.27
N THR A 65 13.72 -9.35 -6.16
CA THR A 65 14.43 -8.54 -7.17
C THR A 65 14.15 -7.05 -7.05
N MET A 66 13.21 -6.64 -6.21
CA MET A 66 12.74 -5.24 -6.11
C MET A 66 13.84 -4.22 -5.78
N GLN A 67 14.92 -4.65 -5.10
CA GLN A 67 16.05 -3.76 -4.77
C GLN A 67 16.90 -3.40 -5.99
N ASN A 68 16.76 -4.11 -7.11
CA ASN A 68 17.40 -3.80 -8.38
C ASN A 68 16.54 -2.86 -9.25
N LEU A 69 15.33 -2.51 -8.78
CA LEU A 69 14.33 -1.72 -9.51
C LEU A 69 14.10 -0.36 -8.83
N VAL A 70 15.18 0.23 -8.32
CA VAL A 70 15.18 1.50 -7.56
C VAL A 70 15.64 2.70 -8.41
N ASP A 71 15.69 2.55 -9.72
CA ASP A 71 16.07 3.62 -10.64
C ASP A 71 14.86 4.53 -10.93
N TYR A 72 14.93 5.77 -10.46
CA TYR A 72 13.93 6.82 -10.64
C TYR A 72 14.61 8.09 -11.12
N ASN A 73 13.99 8.80 -12.06
CA ASN A 73 14.41 10.16 -12.41
C ASN A 73 13.92 11.17 -11.35
N ASP A 74 12.64 11.06 -11.00
CA ASP A 74 11.98 11.76 -9.90
C ASP A 74 11.03 10.75 -9.25
N VAL A 75 11.38 10.30 -8.05
CA VAL A 75 10.62 9.22 -7.39
C VAL A 75 9.16 9.61 -7.14
N VAL A 76 8.86 10.87 -6.85
CA VAL A 76 7.50 11.33 -6.57
C VAL A 76 6.68 11.33 -7.86
N ALA A 77 7.18 11.97 -8.90
CA ALA A 77 6.52 12.05 -10.21
C ALA A 77 6.37 10.67 -10.85
N ASP A 78 7.43 9.84 -10.80
CA ASP A 78 7.42 8.49 -11.36
C ASP A 78 6.41 7.59 -10.64
N VAL A 79 6.37 7.62 -9.30
CA VAL A 79 5.42 6.83 -8.50
C VAL A 79 3.98 7.26 -8.77
N ILE A 80 3.69 8.56 -8.85
CA ILE A 80 2.37 9.08 -9.21
C ILE A 80 1.97 8.58 -10.61
N SER A 81 2.83 8.77 -11.60
CA SER A 81 2.57 8.38 -13.00
C SER A 81 2.37 6.86 -13.14
N GLU A 82 3.19 6.06 -12.47
CA GLU A 82 3.09 4.60 -12.51
C GLU A 82 1.84 4.09 -11.79
N THR A 83 1.49 4.69 -10.65
CA THR A 83 0.25 4.36 -9.93
C THR A 83 -0.98 4.76 -10.74
N ALA A 84 -0.97 5.90 -11.41
CA ALA A 84 -2.06 6.32 -12.29
C ALA A 84 -2.33 5.29 -13.41
N ARG A 85 -1.27 4.78 -14.06
CA ARG A 85 -1.42 3.72 -15.07
C ARG A 85 -2.00 2.42 -14.51
N GLN A 86 -1.69 2.09 -13.24
CA GLN A 86 -2.29 0.93 -12.57
C GLN A 86 -3.77 1.18 -12.26
N VAL A 87 -4.14 2.40 -11.86
CA VAL A 87 -5.54 2.81 -11.65
C VAL A 87 -6.32 2.69 -12.97
N ASP A 88 -5.76 3.18 -14.08
CA ASP A 88 -6.38 3.05 -15.40
C ASP A 88 -6.62 1.58 -15.79
N ALA A 89 -5.65 0.71 -15.52
CA ALA A 89 -5.79 -0.72 -15.77
C ALA A 89 -6.88 -1.36 -14.89
N ALA A 90 -6.97 -1.00 -13.63
CA ALA A 90 -8.00 -1.49 -12.71
C ALA A 90 -9.40 -1.04 -13.15
N MET A 91 -9.56 0.21 -13.58
CA MET A 91 -10.81 0.73 -14.13
C MET A 91 -11.18 0.06 -15.46
N ALA A 92 -10.21 -0.20 -16.33
CA ALA A 92 -10.43 -0.91 -17.59
C ALA A 92 -10.89 -2.36 -17.38
N ALA A 93 -10.50 -3.00 -16.28
CA ALA A 93 -10.98 -4.31 -15.85
C ALA A 93 -12.39 -4.26 -15.20
N GLY A 94 -12.96 -3.07 -14.99
CA GLY A 94 -14.32 -2.89 -14.48
C GLY A 94 -14.41 -2.56 -12.99
N ILE A 95 -13.31 -2.27 -12.30
CA ILE A 95 -13.38 -1.81 -10.91
C ILE A 95 -13.87 -0.36 -10.89
N ASP A 96 -14.95 -0.10 -10.16
CA ASP A 96 -15.46 1.25 -9.95
C ASP A 96 -14.39 2.12 -9.30
N ARG A 97 -14.19 3.34 -9.83
CA ARG A 97 -13.16 4.27 -9.35
C ARG A 97 -13.25 4.54 -7.85
N GLU A 98 -14.44 4.68 -7.31
CA GLU A 98 -14.70 4.92 -5.88
C GLU A 98 -14.29 3.74 -4.97
N ARG A 99 -14.09 2.55 -5.55
CA ARG A 99 -13.64 1.34 -4.83
C ARG A 99 -12.13 1.18 -4.85
N ILE A 100 -11.42 1.99 -5.62
CA ILE A 100 -9.97 1.95 -5.68
C ILE A 100 -9.37 2.74 -4.51
N ILE A 101 -8.38 2.13 -3.86
CA ILE A 101 -7.56 2.73 -2.82
C ILE A 101 -6.12 2.64 -3.29
N VAL A 102 -5.39 3.75 -3.30
CA VAL A 102 -3.99 3.76 -3.75
C VAL A 102 -3.01 3.76 -2.58
N ASP A 103 -1.89 3.04 -2.75
CA ASP A 103 -0.77 3.00 -1.78
C ASP A 103 0.53 3.32 -2.56
N PRO A 104 1.32 4.32 -2.16
CA PRO A 104 2.58 4.69 -2.83
C PRO A 104 3.67 3.61 -2.75
N GLY A 105 3.45 2.53 -2.02
CA GLY A 105 4.38 1.41 -1.94
C GLY A 105 5.68 1.76 -1.20
N ILE A 106 5.59 2.49 -0.08
CA ILE A 106 6.76 2.79 0.76
C ILE A 106 7.50 1.50 1.12
N GLY A 107 8.82 1.48 0.91
CA GLY A 107 9.67 0.31 1.20
C GLY A 107 9.67 -0.79 0.14
N PHE A 108 8.94 -0.61 -0.98
CA PHE A 108 8.95 -1.53 -2.12
C PHE A 108 9.64 -0.87 -3.32
N SER A 109 10.67 -1.51 -3.88
CA SER A 109 11.48 -0.97 -4.99
C SER A 109 11.94 0.47 -4.76
N LYS A 110 12.32 0.80 -3.53
CA LYS A 110 12.70 2.15 -3.12
C LYS A 110 13.86 2.12 -2.13
N THR A 111 14.83 3.03 -2.28
CA THR A 111 15.87 3.27 -1.28
C THR A 111 15.28 3.95 -0.03
N ALA A 112 16.07 4.07 1.04
CA ALA A 112 15.66 4.85 2.21
C ALA A 112 15.37 6.30 1.84
N GLU A 113 16.22 6.91 1.01
CA GLU A 113 16.07 8.28 0.50
C GLU A 113 14.75 8.45 -0.28
N HIS A 114 14.45 7.56 -1.23
CA HIS A 114 13.19 7.59 -1.98
C HIS A 114 11.96 7.51 -1.07
N ASN A 115 12.03 6.72 0.00
CA ASN A 115 10.91 6.66 0.96
C ASN A 115 10.72 7.98 1.70
N TRP A 116 11.79 8.66 2.09
CA TRP A 116 11.70 9.96 2.74
C TRP A 116 11.19 11.05 1.80
N GLN A 117 11.64 11.07 0.54
CA GLN A 117 11.14 11.99 -0.48
C GLN A 117 9.63 11.84 -0.70
N LEU A 118 9.12 10.60 -0.77
CA LEU A 118 7.68 10.33 -0.89
C LEU A 118 6.90 10.73 0.36
N ILE A 119 7.46 10.56 1.55
CA ILE A 119 6.83 10.96 2.81
C ILE A 119 6.77 12.49 2.91
N ASP A 120 7.84 13.18 2.53
CA ASP A 120 7.89 14.66 2.49
C ASP A 120 6.89 15.22 1.48
N ALA A 121 6.69 14.52 0.36
CA ALA A 121 5.75 14.86 -0.71
C ALA A 121 4.34 14.27 -0.50
N VAL A 122 3.91 14.01 0.74
CA VAL A 122 2.61 13.37 1.04
C VAL A 122 1.44 14.10 0.39
N ASP A 123 1.39 15.42 0.47
CA ASP A 123 0.33 16.22 -0.15
C ASP A 123 0.38 16.14 -1.67
N THR A 124 1.55 16.22 -2.28
CA THR A 124 1.75 16.09 -3.73
C THR A 124 1.25 14.74 -4.25
N PHE A 125 1.55 13.64 -3.52
CA PHE A 125 1.03 12.33 -3.89
C PHE A 125 -0.49 12.27 -3.78
N GLN A 126 -1.08 12.77 -2.70
CA GLN A 126 -2.53 12.79 -2.49
C GLN A 126 -3.24 13.69 -3.49
N ASP A 127 -2.66 14.83 -3.83
CA ASP A 127 -3.20 15.75 -4.84
C ASP A 127 -3.20 15.14 -6.25
N GLY A 128 -2.31 14.18 -6.52
CA GLY A 128 -2.34 13.35 -7.73
C GLY A 128 -3.56 12.40 -7.81
N PHE A 129 -4.25 12.16 -6.66
CA PHE A 129 -5.35 11.21 -6.52
C PHE A 129 -6.50 11.77 -5.67
N THR A 130 -6.90 13.03 -5.90
CA THR A 130 -7.86 13.78 -5.06
C THR A 130 -9.23 13.12 -4.91
N ASP A 131 -9.63 12.31 -5.86
CA ASP A 131 -10.89 11.57 -5.90
C ASP A 131 -10.76 10.09 -5.48
N LEU A 132 -9.59 9.67 -5.04
CA LEU A 132 -9.31 8.33 -4.54
C LEU A 132 -8.94 8.35 -3.05
N ARG A 133 -9.15 7.24 -2.41
CA ARG A 133 -8.68 7.02 -1.05
C ARG A 133 -7.18 6.66 -1.07
N VAL A 134 -6.40 7.25 -0.19
CA VAL A 134 -4.96 6.98 -0.09
C VAL A 134 -4.63 6.26 1.22
N LEU A 135 -3.96 5.11 1.11
CA LEU A 135 -3.46 4.33 2.22
C LEU A 135 -1.93 4.47 2.33
N TRP A 136 -1.43 4.69 3.54
CA TRP A 136 0.00 4.75 3.82
C TRP A 136 0.45 3.60 4.71
N GLY A 137 1.39 2.79 4.21
CA GLY A 137 1.93 1.63 4.93
C GLY A 137 3.42 1.77 5.23
N VAL A 138 3.80 2.36 6.38
CA VAL A 138 5.20 2.54 6.79
C VAL A 138 5.63 1.63 7.94
N SER A 139 4.67 0.94 8.55
CA SER A 139 4.86 0.23 9.81
C SER A 139 6.01 -0.76 9.78
N ARG A 140 6.94 -0.60 10.71
CA ARG A 140 8.12 -1.45 10.95
C ARG A 140 9.06 -1.56 9.75
N LYS A 141 8.95 -0.70 8.71
CA LYS A 141 9.79 -0.77 7.51
C LYS A 141 11.25 -0.46 7.81
N ARG A 142 12.16 -1.01 6.98
CA ARG A 142 13.60 -1.02 7.26
C ARG A 142 14.20 0.38 7.37
N PHE A 143 13.79 1.30 6.52
CA PHE A 143 14.30 2.67 6.51
C PHE A 143 14.09 3.41 7.86
N LEU A 144 13.03 3.07 8.63
CA LEU A 144 12.84 3.55 9.99
C LEU A 144 13.90 3.00 10.95
N GLY A 145 14.28 1.74 10.76
CA GLY A 145 15.35 1.14 11.54
C GLY A 145 16.72 1.75 11.24
N GLN A 146 16.97 2.11 9.99
CA GLN A 146 18.18 2.80 9.55
C GLN A 146 18.29 4.19 10.15
N LEU A 147 17.21 4.98 10.13
CA LEU A 147 17.16 6.31 10.76
C LEU A 147 17.51 6.26 12.25
N LEU A 148 17.05 5.22 12.92
CA LEU A 148 17.21 5.05 14.37
C LEU A 148 18.38 4.12 14.74
N ALA A 149 19.27 3.83 13.80
CA ALA A 149 20.42 2.96 14.01
C ALA A 149 21.26 3.41 15.21
N ARG A 150 21.78 2.45 15.98
CA ARG A 150 22.72 2.69 17.07
C ARG A 150 23.97 1.83 16.85
N ASN A 151 25.13 2.40 17.03
CA ASN A 151 26.42 1.72 16.86
C ASN A 151 26.58 1.05 15.48
N GLY A 152 25.94 1.60 14.43
CA GLY A 152 25.97 1.04 13.08
C GLY A 152 24.98 -0.09 12.81
N GLU A 153 24.14 -0.43 13.78
CA GLU A 153 23.10 -1.48 13.63
C GLU A 153 21.69 -0.87 13.48
N ASP A 154 20.96 -1.36 12.48
CA ASP A 154 19.56 -1.00 12.25
C ASP A 154 18.71 -1.44 13.45
N ARG A 155 17.75 -0.61 13.87
CA ARG A 155 16.77 -1.01 14.88
C ARG A 155 15.97 -2.22 14.43
N PRO A 156 15.76 -3.24 15.29
CA PRO A 156 14.85 -4.36 15.05
C PRO A 156 13.43 -3.90 14.71
N ALA A 157 12.67 -4.71 13.97
CA ALA A 157 11.35 -4.33 13.48
C ALA A 157 10.38 -3.88 14.60
N ARG A 158 10.36 -4.58 15.75
CA ARG A 158 9.49 -4.25 16.89
C ARG A 158 9.85 -2.94 17.57
N ASP A 159 11.12 -2.52 17.49
CA ASP A 159 11.59 -1.28 18.11
C ASP A 159 11.35 -0.04 17.22
N ARG A 160 10.63 -0.21 16.09
CA ARG A 160 10.25 0.85 15.15
C ARG A 160 8.82 1.35 15.34
N ASP A 161 8.09 0.82 16.34
CA ASP A 161 6.67 1.15 16.53
C ASP A 161 6.45 2.62 16.91
N ALA A 162 7.34 3.22 17.73
CA ALA A 162 7.26 4.65 18.04
C ALA A 162 7.42 5.54 16.79
N SER A 163 8.33 5.19 15.87
CA SER A 163 8.49 5.90 14.59
C SER A 163 7.30 5.67 13.66
N THR A 164 6.72 4.47 13.69
CA THR A 164 5.49 4.18 12.95
C THR A 164 4.37 5.09 13.43
N MET A 165 4.16 5.21 14.74
CA MET A 165 3.13 6.06 15.34
C MET A 165 3.33 7.54 14.98
N ALA A 166 4.57 8.05 15.03
CA ALA A 166 4.87 9.43 14.62
C ALA A 166 4.48 9.70 13.16
N LEU A 167 4.81 8.78 12.24
CA LEU A 167 4.42 8.91 10.84
C LEU A 167 2.93 8.68 10.61
N SER A 168 2.28 7.80 11.38
CA SER A 168 0.82 7.64 11.32
C SER A 168 0.12 8.95 11.69
N THR A 169 0.59 9.64 12.74
CA THR A 169 0.07 10.96 13.13
C THR A 169 0.32 12.00 12.02
N TYR A 170 1.52 11.99 11.43
CA TYR A 170 1.86 12.87 10.31
C TYR A 170 0.90 12.67 9.13
N PHE A 171 0.69 11.43 8.69
CA PHE A 171 -0.24 11.13 7.59
C PHE A 171 -1.69 11.49 7.92
N ALA A 172 -2.13 11.31 9.18
CA ALA A 172 -3.47 11.72 9.60
C ALA A 172 -3.66 13.24 9.52
N LEU A 173 -2.65 14.04 9.89
CA LEU A 173 -2.66 15.49 9.74
C LEU A 173 -2.71 15.94 8.27
N HIS A 174 -2.15 15.12 7.38
CA HIS A 174 -2.18 15.31 5.92
C HIS A 174 -3.37 14.60 5.25
N ARG A 175 -4.44 14.30 5.97
CA ARG A 175 -5.70 13.77 5.43
C ARG A 175 -5.61 12.39 4.76
N ALA A 176 -4.64 11.54 5.15
CA ALA A 176 -4.62 10.17 4.70
C ALA A 176 -5.93 9.46 5.06
N TRP A 177 -6.49 8.69 4.13
CA TRP A 177 -7.70 7.92 4.40
C TRP A 177 -7.45 6.79 5.41
N CYS A 178 -6.30 6.13 5.32
CA CYS A 178 -5.93 5.01 6.17
C CYS A 178 -4.42 4.91 6.36
N VAL A 179 -4.01 4.43 7.54
CA VAL A 179 -2.64 3.97 7.82
C VAL A 179 -2.66 2.48 8.15
N ARG A 180 -1.72 1.72 7.58
CA ARG A 180 -1.58 0.27 7.85
C ARG A 180 -0.49 0.05 8.89
N THR A 181 -0.87 -0.46 10.05
CA THR A 181 0.04 -0.64 11.19
C THR A 181 0.04 -2.07 11.74
N HIS A 182 1.14 -2.48 12.40
CA HIS A 182 1.25 -3.76 13.12
C HIS A 182 0.80 -3.62 14.57
N GLU A 183 1.11 -2.48 15.21
CA GLU A 183 0.70 -2.18 16.59
C GLU A 183 -0.47 -1.20 16.55
N VAL A 184 -1.67 -1.74 16.66
CA VAL A 184 -2.92 -0.97 16.48
C VAL A 184 -3.23 -0.08 17.67
N ARG A 185 -2.91 -0.53 18.92
CA ARG A 185 -3.32 0.20 20.13
C ARG A 185 -2.59 1.51 20.32
N ALA A 186 -1.35 1.60 19.83
CA ALA A 186 -0.52 2.80 19.94
C ALA A 186 -0.73 3.78 18.79
N ASN A 187 -1.28 3.31 17.65
CA ASN A 187 -1.56 4.10 16.46
C ASN A 187 -3.04 4.48 16.40
#